data_04847af1feebcdabd795c33238255f2b
#
_entry.id   04847af1feebcdabd795c33238255f2b
#
_cell.length_a   1.000
_cell.length_b   1.000
_cell.length_c   1.000
_cell.angle_alpha   90.00
_cell.angle_beta   90.00
_cell.angle_gamma   90.00
#
_symmetry.space_group_name_H-M   'P 1'
#
loop_
_entity.id
_entity.type
_entity.pdbx_description
1 polymer ?
#
loop_
_entity_poly.entity_id
_entity_poly.type
_entity_poly.pdbx_seq_one_letter_code
_entity_poly.pdbx_strand_id
1 'polypeptide(L)'
;MSALKRIAGAAVLAVTAALTQAAFAQQTIKIGVINPFTGPMALYGGEATRGYELAVDQANAAGGVLGRKIELLRGDASNPQQAIATVEQLVSKEKVDLFVGTYTSAVSNAASDAASRYNKLYWETLALAQDLTDRGLPNYVRTGPNGGTFAASTVDTVRDLIAPAIKKDMRGLKVWLEHEDSIYGTSIAQTQKRLLEAFGVKVVGVGAHSARSIDLTDTVLRAKQANPDVLIQTGYVSDGNLLFRTSREQGFKPAAMLWIGTGDTPETLESVGAPSLDGVLVITYPRNDVVETFGPGAKALLNAYRAKYKTDPIQTQTLTAYVGMQILFDAIKIAGSLDVEKVRAAAAKMDKPHGSYANGYGVKFDKNFQNIRAGTTTVQWQSGKLVTVFPKEAVSTGATLKSLARK
;
A
#
# COMPACT_ATOMS: atom_id res chain seq x y z
N MET A 1 65.60 17.19 27.65
CA MET A 1 64.76 17.90 26.67
C MET A 1 64.10 17.01 25.62
N SER A 2 64.33 15.69 25.54
CA SER A 2 63.75 14.83 24.46
C SER A 2 62.43 14.15 24.79
N ALA A 3 62.09 13.90 26.10
CA ALA A 3 60.87 13.19 26.46
C ALA A 3 59.61 14.10 26.41
N LEU A 4 59.72 15.37 26.81
CA LEU A 4 58.59 16.35 26.77
C LEU A 4 58.14 16.67 25.35
N LYS A 5 59.04 16.67 24.35
CA LYS A 5 58.68 16.94 22.94
C LYS A 5 57.95 15.75 22.29
N ARG A 6 58.14 14.52 22.76
CA ARG A 6 57.46 13.34 22.26
C ARG A 6 56.05 13.23 22.83
N ILE A 7 55.79 13.64 24.05
CA ILE A 7 54.44 13.67 24.68
C ILE A 7 53.60 14.75 24.08
N ALA A 8 54.14 15.95 23.78
CA ALA A 8 53.38 17.01 23.12
C ALA A 8 52.99 16.66 21.68
N GLY A 9 53.86 15.96 20.93
CA GLY A 9 53.53 15.51 19.56
C GLY A 9 52.45 14.43 19.52
N ALA A 10 52.40 13.50 20.47
CA ALA A 10 51.37 12.46 20.57
C ALA A 10 50.02 13.03 20.99
N ALA A 11 49.99 14.03 21.87
CA ALA A 11 48.76 14.71 22.29
C ALA A 11 48.14 15.53 21.14
N VAL A 12 48.94 16.21 20.32
CA VAL A 12 48.46 16.96 19.15
C VAL A 12 47.92 16.02 18.05
N LEU A 13 48.55 14.87 17.82
CA LEU A 13 48.05 13.87 16.87
C LEU A 13 46.74 13.19 17.34
N ALA A 14 46.57 12.96 18.63
CA ALA A 14 45.34 12.40 19.20
C ALA A 14 44.18 13.41 19.16
N VAL A 15 44.45 14.70 19.37
CA VAL A 15 43.44 15.76 19.28
C VAL A 15 43.03 16.04 17.83
N THR A 16 43.97 15.99 16.89
CA THR A 16 43.64 16.12 15.46
C THR A 16 42.88 14.91 14.94
N ALA A 17 43.16 13.70 15.37
CA ALA A 17 42.37 12.49 15.03
C ALA A 17 40.96 12.52 15.64
N ALA A 18 40.79 13.03 16.86
CA ALA A 18 39.49 13.23 17.51
C ALA A 18 38.65 14.33 16.82
N LEU A 19 39.31 15.42 16.38
CA LEU A 19 38.65 16.52 15.68
C LEU A 19 38.23 16.13 14.22
N THR A 20 38.98 15.24 13.57
CA THR A 20 38.60 14.72 12.26
C THR A 20 37.46 13.72 12.33
N GLN A 21 37.30 12.99 13.44
CA GLN A 21 36.09 12.15 13.67
C GLN A 21 34.84 12.99 14.01
N ALA A 22 34.98 14.16 14.66
CA ALA A 22 33.87 15.07 14.93
C ALA A 22 33.41 15.87 13.68
N ALA A 23 34.22 16.01 12.65
CA ALA A 23 33.90 16.76 11.43
C ALA A 23 33.03 16.00 10.41
N PHE A 24 32.87 14.70 10.57
CA PHE A 24 31.86 13.91 9.87
C PHE A 24 30.64 13.69 10.77
N ALA A 25 30.01 14.76 11.26
CA ALA A 25 28.59 14.70 11.56
C ALA A 25 27.89 14.35 10.26
N GLN A 26 27.73 13.05 10.03
CA GLN A 26 27.25 12.50 8.78
C GLN A 26 25.84 13.08 8.53
N GLN A 27 25.72 13.90 7.46
CA GLN A 27 24.51 14.64 7.15
C GLN A 27 23.31 13.70 7.15
N THR A 28 22.25 14.04 7.88
CA THR A 28 21.01 13.27 7.97
C THR A 28 20.45 12.99 6.56
N ILE A 29 19.92 11.79 6.33
CA ILE A 29 19.16 11.49 5.11
C ILE A 29 17.76 12.06 5.30
N LYS A 30 17.40 13.03 4.47
CA LYS A 30 16.08 13.68 4.49
C LYS A 30 15.17 13.03 3.47
N ILE A 31 14.08 12.44 3.94
CA ILE A 31 13.09 11.77 3.08
C ILE A 31 11.79 12.57 3.09
N GLY A 32 11.38 13.07 1.93
CA GLY A 32 10.07 13.70 1.75
C GLY A 32 8.96 12.65 1.72
N VAL A 33 7.98 12.78 2.59
CA VAL A 33 6.80 11.90 2.66
C VAL A 33 5.64 12.60 2.00
N ILE A 34 5.20 12.13 0.84
CA ILE A 34 4.05 12.68 0.12
C ILE A 34 2.83 11.81 0.39
N ASN A 35 1.94 12.29 1.26
CA ASN A 35 0.70 11.60 1.61
C ASN A 35 -0.42 12.62 1.84
N PRO A 36 -1.70 12.20 1.74
CA PRO A 36 -2.81 13.03 2.20
C PRO A 36 -2.81 13.07 3.74
N PHE A 37 -2.53 14.24 4.31
CA PHE A 37 -2.64 14.48 5.76
C PHE A 37 -3.90 15.27 6.11
N THR A 38 -4.58 15.78 5.09
CA THR A 38 -5.86 16.49 5.20
C THR A 38 -6.89 15.90 4.26
N GLY A 39 -8.18 16.21 4.49
CA GLY A 39 -9.29 15.74 3.67
C GLY A 39 -9.69 14.27 3.90
N PRO A 40 -10.53 13.71 3.01
CA PRO A 40 -11.17 12.39 3.22
C PRO A 40 -10.19 11.21 3.30
N MET A 41 -8.97 11.35 2.76
CA MET A 41 -7.95 10.29 2.74
C MET A 41 -6.90 10.44 3.85
N ALA A 42 -7.07 11.39 4.78
CA ALA A 42 -6.07 11.70 5.82
C ALA A 42 -5.77 10.50 6.73
N LEU A 43 -6.76 9.66 7.01
CA LEU A 43 -6.57 8.44 7.79
C LEU A 43 -5.54 7.51 7.15
N TYR A 44 -5.64 7.29 5.85
CA TYR A 44 -4.74 6.40 5.12
C TYR A 44 -3.32 6.97 5.02
N GLY A 45 -3.20 8.28 4.75
CA GLY A 45 -1.89 8.96 4.74
C GLY A 45 -1.23 8.95 6.10
N GLY A 46 -2.01 9.13 7.17
CA GLY A 46 -1.54 9.04 8.55
C GLY A 46 -1.04 7.65 8.91
N GLU A 47 -1.82 6.61 8.61
CA GLU A 47 -1.44 5.22 8.90
C GLU A 47 -0.20 4.76 8.10
N ALA A 48 -0.11 5.14 6.82
CA ALA A 48 1.08 4.89 6.02
C ALA A 48 2.33 5.55 6.66
N THR A 49 2.20 6.80 7.08
CA THR A 49 3.30 7.55 7.69
C THR A 49 3.74 6.95 9.02
N ARG A 50 2.82 6.43 9.83
CA ARG A 50 3.18 5.67 11.05
C ARG A 50 4.01 4.43 10.73
N GLY A 51 3.74 3.75 9.63
CA GLY A 51 4.58 2.65 9.13
C GLY A 51 5.99 3.12 8.78
N TYR A 52 6.11 4.24 8.07
CA TYR A 52 7.42 4.85 7.75
C TYR A 52 8.18 5.24 9.03
N GLU A 53 7.51 5.89 9.98
CA GLU A 53 8.11 6.31 11.24
C GLU A 53 8.66 5.12 12.05
N LEU A 54 7.94 4.00 12.11
CA LEU A 54 8.42 2.80 12.80
C LEU A 54 9.66 2.21 12.13
N ALA A 55 9.71 2.16 10.79
CA ALA A 55 10.88 1.68 10.06
C ALA A 55 12.09 2.61 10.28
N VAL A 56 11.86 3.92 10.30
CA VAL A 56 12.90 4.93 10.55
C VAL A 56 13.41 4.85 11.98
N ASP A 57 12.53 4.73 12.97
CA ASP A 57 12.95 4.58 14.38
C ASP A 57 13.86 3.38 14.56
N GLN A 58 13.49 2.22 14.00
CA GLN A 58 14.29 1.01 14.07
C GLN A 58 15.64 1.16 13.34
N ALA A 59 15.62 1.74 12.14
CA ALA A 59 16.86 1.99 11.39
C ALA A 59 17.78 2.96 12.16
N ASN A 60 17.21 4.03 12.71
CA ASN A 60 17.95 5.02 13.49
C ASN A 60 18.50 4.43 14.80
N ALA A 61 17.75 3.57 15.49
CA ALA A 61 18.25 2.86 16.67
C ALA A 61 19.42 1.93 16.34
N ALA A 62 19.41 1.32 15.13
CA ALA A 62 20.48 0.46 14.62
C ALA A 62 21.68 1.23 14.01
N GLY A 63 21.77 2.55 14.17
CA GLY A 63 22.86 3.37 13.64
C GLY A 63 22.57 4.07 12.30
N GLY A 64 21.34 3.98 11.80
CA GLY A 64 20.90 4.63 10.57
C GLY A 64 21.15 3.81 9.32
N VAL A 65 21.07 4.49 8.17
CA VAL A 65 21.37 3.91 6.85
C VAL A 65 22.65 4.56 6.32
N LEU A 66 23.61 3.76 5.87
CA LEU A 66 24.96 4.22 5.53
C LEU A 66 25.64 5.01 6.68
N GLY A 67 25.33 4.66 7.96
CA GLY A 67 25.81 5.37 9.14
C GLY A 67 25.16 6.75 9.37
N ARG A 68 24.16 7.13 8.57
CA ARG A 68 23.44 8.41 8.63
C ARG A 68 22.06 8.20 9.25
N LYS A 69 21.66 9.11 10.16
CA LYS A 69 20.28 9.14 10.67
C LYS A 69 19.32 9.54 9.57
N ILE A 70 18.07 9.11 9.69
CA ILE A 70 17.00 9.41 8.75
C ILE A 70 16.03 10.39 9.41
N GLU A 71 15.58 11.38 8.65
CA GLU A 71 14.54 12.34 9.00
C GLU A 71 13.42 12.29 7.97
N LEU A 72 12.17 12.19 8.43
CA LEU A 72 10.99 12.26 7.58
C LEU A 72 10.42 13.68 7.60
N LEU A 73 10.23 14.24 6.41
CA LEU A 73 9.65 15.56 6.20
C LEU A 73 8.28 15.39 5.51
N ARG A 74 7.21 15.69 6.26
CA ARG A 74 5.83 15.50 5.78
C ARG A 74 5.45 16.56 4.76
N GLY A 75 4.91 16.10 3.63
CA GLY A 75 4.32 16.91 2.58
C GLY A 75 2.87 16.53 2.35
N ASP A 76 1.92 17.41 2.71
CA ASP A 76 0.50 17.16 2.48
C ASP A 76 0.16 17.30 1.00
N ALA A 77 -0.51 16.28 0.46
CA ALA A 77 -1.00 16.28 -0.91
C ALA A 77 -2.28 15.45 -1.05
N SER A 78 -3.42 16.13 -1.13
CA SER A 78 -4.75 15.53 -1.31
C SER A 78 -5.21 15.50 -2.77
N ASN A 79 -4.45 16.16 -3.67
CA ASN A 79 -4.73 16.21 -5.11
C ASN A 79 -3.43 16.42 -5.91
N PRO A 80 -3.45 16.20 -7.26
CA PRO A 80 -2.27 16.32 -8.11
C PRO A 80 -1.57 17.69 -8.07
N GLN A 81 -2.32 18.78 -7.99
CA GLN A 81 -1.76 20.14 -7.97
C GLN A 81 -0.99 20.40 -6.68
N GLN A 82 -1.54 20.01 -5.55
CA GLN A 82 -0.85 20.07 -4.27
C GLN A 82 0.41 19.20 -4.27
N ALA A 83 0.36 18.01 -4.87
CA ALA A 83 1.51 17.12 -4.95
C ALA A 83 2.71 17.77 -5.64
N ILE A 84 2.49 18.44 -6.78
CA ILE A 84 3.54 19.17 -7.51
C ILE A 84 4.15 20.25 -6.61
N ALA A 85 3.31 21.12 -6.06
CA ALA A 85 3.76 22.24 -5.22
C ALA A 85 4.52 21.75 -3.97
N THR A 86 4.05 20.67 -3.34
CA THR A 86 4.69 20.07 -2.16
C THR A 86 6.05 19.48 -2.48
N VAL A 87 6.19 18.76 -3.59
CA VAL A 87 7.49 18.24 -4.05
C VAL A 87 8.47 19.38 -4.29
N GLU A 88 8.06 20.43 -5.01
CA GLU A 88 8.88 21.60 -5.29
C GLU A 88 9.33 22.30 -4.01
N GLN A 89 8.43 22.45 -3.03
CA GLN A 89 8.75 23.03 -1.73
C GLN A 89 9.78 22.18 -0.97
N LEU A 90 9.57 20.87 -0.87
CA LEU A 90 10.47 19.97 -0.15
C LEU A 90 11.86 19.90 -0.79
N VAL A 91 11.95 19.97 -2.12
CA VAL A 91 13.25 20.04 -2.81
C VAL A 91 13.92 21.39 -2.59
N SER A 92 13.20 22.48 -2.80
CA SER A 92 13.79 23.83 -2.82
C SER A 92 14.16 24.34 -1.42
N LYS A 93 13.29 24.13 -0.42
CA LYS A 93 13.45 24.64 0.94
C LYS A 93 14.12 23.63 1.87
N GLU A 94 13.61 22.40 1.89
CA GLU A 94 14.04 21.39 2.87
C GLU A 94 15.24 20.57 2.38
N LYS A 95 15.54 20.61 1.06
CA LYS A 95 16.64 19.88 0.44
C LYS A 95 16.56 18.37 0.66
N VAL A 96 15.37 17.78 0.47
CA VAL A 96 15.18 16.34 0.60
C VAL A 96 16.07 15.56 -0.37
N ASP A 97 16.54 14.41 0.07
CA ASP A 97 17.38 13.51 -0.73
C ASP A 97 16.54 12.67 -1.69
N LEU A 98 15.39 12.17 -1.23
CA LEU A 98 14.46 11.33 -1.99
C LEU A 98 13.04 11.45 -1.43
N PHE A 99 12.08 10.83 -2.11
CA PHE A 99 10.67 10.80 -1.70
C PHE A 99 10.16 9.39 -1.45
N VAL A 100 9.23 9.27 -0.52
CA VAL A 100 8.38 8.08 -0.30
C VAL A 100 6.91 8.51 -0.28
N GLY A 101 6.04 7.64 -0.67
CA GLY A 101 4.58 7.84 -0.68
C GLY A 101 4.00 6.80 -1.63
N THR A 102 2.84 6.93 -2.07
CA THR A 102 1.71 7.82 -1.84
C THR A 102 0.46 6.95 -1.70
N TYR A 103 -0.64 7.44 -1.10
CA TYR A 103 -1.84 6.61 -1.04
C TYR A 103 -2.61 6.58 -2.37
N THR A 104 -2.96 7.75 -2.94
CA THR A 104 -3.76 7.80 -4.17
C THR A 104 -2.90 7.83 -5.44
N SER A 105 -3.31 7.08 -6.45
CA SER A 105 -2.54 6.93 -7.69
C SER A 105 -2.42 8.24 -8.49
N ALA A 106 -3.45 9.08 -8.48
CA ALA A 106 -3.41 10.38 -9.16
C ALA A 106 -2.37 11.32 -8.52
N VAL A 107 -2.27 11.33 -7.19
CA VAL A 107 -1.26 12.10 -6.44
C VAL A 107 0.14 11.52 -6.69
N SER A 108 0.30 10.19 -6.63
CA SER A 108 1.58 9.51 -6.93
C SER A 108 2.09 9.84 -8.33
N ASN A 109 1.19 9.85 -9.31
CA ASN A 109 1.53 10.20 -10.69
C ASN A 109 2.14 11.60 -10.77
N ALA A 110 1.47 12.61 -10.23
CA ALA A 110 1.91 14.00 -10.28
C ALA A 110 3.17 14.25 -9.43
N ALA A 111 3.24 13.65 -8.21
CA ALA A 111 4.38 13.80 -7.31
C ALA A 111 5.67 13.22 -7.90
N SER A 112 5.58 12.01 -8.49
CA SER A 112 6.75 11.35 -9.05
C SER A 112 7.24 12.02 -10.35
N ASP A 113 6.33 12.58 -11.16
CA ASP A 113 6.71 13.43 -12.30
C ASP A 113 7.43 14.70 -11.83
N ALA A 114 6.92 15.36 -10.79
CA ALA A 114 7.58 16.53 -10.22
C ALA A 114 8.96 16.16 -9.64
N ALA A 115 9.08 15.05 -8.90
CA ALA A 115 10.33 14.57 -8.33
C ALA A 115 11.37 14.23 -9.44
N SER A 116 10.91 13.71 -10.58
CA SER A 116 11.76 13.38 -11.73
C SER A 116 12.49 14.60 -12.30
N ARG A 117 11.83 15.77 -12.33
CA ARG A 117 12.43 17.04 -12.80
C ARG A 117 13.66 17.48 -11.98
N TYR A 118 13.73 17.01 -10.73
CA TYR A 118 14.82 17.28 -9.79
C TYR A 118 15.78 16.10 -9.63
N ASN A 119 15.65 15.06 -10.46
CA ASN A 119 16.41 13.81 -10.36
C ASN A 119 16.35 13.21 -8.94
N LYS A 120 15.17 13.19 -8.33
CA LYS A 120 14.93 12.59 -7.00
C LYS A 120 14.24 11.26 -7.13
N LEU A 121 14.77 10.23 -6.45
CA LEU A 121 14.12 8.93 -6.35
C LEU A 121 12.72 9.10 -5.74
N TYR A 122 11.73 8.45 -6.34
CA TYR A 122 10.38 8.32 -5.82
C TYR A 122 10.08 6.86 -5.52
N TRP A 123 9.99 6.55 -4.22
CA TRP A 123 9.79 5.19 -3.73
C TRP A 123 8.34 4.99 -3.32
N GLU A 124 7.58 4.33 -4.18
CA GLU A 124 6.15 4.14 -3.98
C GLU A 124 5.85 2.88 -3.16
N THR A 125 4.93 2.99 -2.22
CA THR A 125 4.57 1.88 -1.32
C THR A 125 3.12 1.42 -1.42
N LEU A 126 2.20 2.29 -1.87
CA LEU A 126 0.77 2.03 -1.76
C LEU A 126 -0.05 2.29 -3.03
N ALA A 127 0.31 3.28 -3.85
CA ALA A 127 -0.48 3.61 -5.03
C ALA A 127 -0.53 2.46 -6.05
N LEU A 128 -1.75 2.10 -6.51
CA LEU A 128 -2.02 0.83 -7.18
C LEU A 128 -2.10 0.91 -8.71
N ALA A 129 -2.36 2.08 -9.32
CA ALA A 129 -2.58 2.15 -10.76
C ALA A 129 -1.42 1.49 -11.55
N GLN A 130 -1.78 0.67 -12.54
CA GLN A 130 -0.82 -0.09 -13.33
C GLN A 130 0.15 0.85 -14.05
N ASP A 131 -0.35 1.93 -14.63
CA ASP A 131 0.41 2.88 -15.44
C ASP A 131 1.55 3.58 -14.68
N LEU A 132 1.52 3.61 -13.34
CA LEU A 132 2.57 4.27 -12.55
C LEU A 132 3.96 3.66 -12.78
N THR A 133 4.05 2.37 -13.02
CA THR A 133 5.30 1.71 -13.40
C THR A 133 5.43 1.54 -14.91
N ASP A 134 4.32 1.29 -15.62
CA ASP A 134 4.35 0.99 -17.05
C ASP A 134 4.79 2.18 -17.92
N ARG A 135 4.61 3.41 -17.44
CA ARG A 135 5.13 4.63 -18.10
C ARG A 135 6.66 4.74 -18.09
N GLY A 136 7.37 3.88 -17.35
CA GLY A 136 8.84 3.77 -17.38
C GLY A 136 9.59 4.98 -16.82
N LEU A 137 9.04 5.69 -15.84
CA LEU A 137 9.68 6.87 -15.26
C LEU A 137 11.03 6.50 -14.59
N PRO A 138 12.14 7.20 -14.93
CA PRO A 138 13.49 6.76 -14.55
C PRO A 138 13.81 6.85 -13.06
N ASN A 139 13.01 7.56 -12.28
CA ASN A 139 13.20 7.74 -10.83
C ASN A 139 12.16 6.98 -10.00
N TYR A 140 11.28 6.18 -10.61
CA TYR A 140 10.16 5.54 -9.92
C TYR A 140 10.45 4.07 -9.62
N VAL A 141 10.15 3.63 -8.38
CA VAL A 141 10.24 2.23 -7.94
C VAL A 141 9.03 1.96 -7.05
N ARG A 142 8.29 0.86 -7.28
CA ARG A 142 7.15 0.49 -6.44
C ARG A 142 7.35 -0.85 -5.74
N THR A 143 7.27 -0.82 -4.41
CA THR A 143 7.40 -2.00 -3.54
C THR A 143 6.06 -2.68 -3.23
N GLY A 144 4.97 -1.94 -3.24
CA GLY A 144 3.62 -2.46 -3.04
C GLY A 144 3.07 -3.20 -4.26
N PRO A 145 1.91 -3.87 -4.13
CA PRO A 145 1.21 -4.48 -5.26
C PRO A 145 0.70 -3.41 -6.23
N ASN A 146 0.34 -3.83 -7.43
CA ASN A 146 -0.28 -2.99 -8.45
C ASN A 146 -1.70 -3.43 -8.79
N GLY A 147 -2.35 -2.72 -9.70
CA GLY A 147 -3.70 -3.07 -10.18
C GLY A 147 -3.77 -4.48 -10.76
N GLY A 148 -2.71 -4.93 -11.44
CA GLY A 148 -2.61 -6.30 -11.95
C GLY A 148 -2.62 -7.36 -10.83
N THR A 149 -1.91 -7.11 -9.73
CA THR A 149 -1.91 -7.98 -8.55
C THR A 149 -3.31 -8.07 -7.93
N PHE A 150 -3.99 -6.94 -7.75
CA PHE A 150 -5.35 -6.91 -7.22
C PHE A 150 -6.35 -7.62 -8.16
N ALA A 151 -6.20 -7.43 -9.47
CA ALA A 151 -7.04 -8.09 -10.45
C ALA A 151 -6.81 -9.61 -10.50
N ALA A 152 -5.57 -10.08 -10.39
CA ALA A 152 -5.27 -11.51 -10.26
C ALA A 152 -5.88 -12.10 -8.99
N SER A 153 -5.72 -11.42 -7.86
CA SER A 153 -6.35 -11.83 -6.58
C SER A 153 -7.89 -11.82 -6.64
N THR A 154 -8.47 -10.94 -7.48
CA THR A 154 -9.91 -10.98 -7.76
C THR A 154 -10.31 -12.30 -8.39
N VAL A 155 -9.58 -12.73 -9.43
CA VAL A 155 -9.84 -14.02 -10.11
C VAL A 155 -9.69 -15.18 -9.14
N ASP A 156 -8.63 -15.22 -8.34
CA ASP A 156 -8.40 -16.26 -7.35
C ASP A 156 -9.51 -16.29 -6.28
N THR A 157 -9.92 -15.13 -5.76
CA THR A 157 -11.02 -15.00 -4.79
C THR A 157 -12.35 -15.48 -5.39
N VAL A 158 -12.64 -15.13 -6.64
CA VAL A 158 -13.86 -15.58 -7.35
C VAL A 158 -13.81 -17.09 -7.54
N ARG A 159 -12.70 -17.65 -8.01
CA ARG A 159 -12.52 -19.07 -8.28
C ARG A 159 -12.57 -19.92 -7.02
N ASP A 160 -11.79 -19.54 -5.99
CA ASP A 160 -11.49 -20.41 -4.86
C ASP A 160 -12.43 -20.19 -3.67
N LEU A 161 -13.04 -19.01 -3.55
CA LEU A 161 -13.93 -18.68 -2.43
C LEU A 161 -15.38 -18.45 -2.88
N ILE A 162 -15.63 -17.57 -3.85
CA ILE A 162 -17.00 -17.15 -4.19
C ILE A 162 -17.75 -18.24 -4.95
N ALA A 163 -17.20 -18.73 -6.03
CA ALA A 163 -17.88 -19.73 -6.88
C ALA A 163 -18.27 -20.99 -6.09
N PRO A 164 -17.40 -21.60 -5.27
CA PRO A 164 -17.76 -22.72 -4.41
C PRO A 164 -18.81 -22.35 -3.36
N ALA A 165 -18.70 -21.19 -2.71
CA ALA A 165 -19.62 -20.77 -1.64
C ALA A 165 -21.05 -20.57 -2.13
N ILE A 166 -21.23 -20.07 -3.38
CA ILE A 166 -22.55 -19.88 -4.00
C ILE A 166 -22.96 -21.08 -4.87
N LYS A 167 -22.17 -22.17 -4.89
CA LYS A 167 -22.42 -23.42 -5.63
C LYS A 167 -22.62 -23.21 -7.13
N LYS A 168 -21.79 -22.37 -7.74
CA LYS A 168 -21.78 -22.12 -9.19
C LYS A 168 -20.41 -22.42 -9.79
N ASP A 169 -20.41 -22.85 -11.04
CA ASP A 169 -19.16 -22.91 -11.83
C ASP A 169 -18.70 -21.47 -12.16
N MET A 170 -17.41 -21.23 -12.05
CA MET A 170 -16.82 -19.92 -12.37
C MET A 170 -17.15 -19.46 -13.79
N ARG A 171 -17.17 -20.38 -14.77
CA ARG A 171 -17.48 -20.07 -16.18
C ARG A 171 -18.93 -19.62 -16.42
N GLY A 172 -19.81 -19.90 -15.48
CA GLY A 172 -21.23 -19.50 -15.55
C GLY A 172 -21.54 -18.23 -14.78
N LEU A 173 -20.59 -17.75 -13.96
CA LEU A 173 -20.82 -16.58 -13.12
C LEU A 173 -21.03 -15.31 -13.94
N LYS A 174 -22.03 -14.54 -13.54
CA LYS A 174 -22.27 -13.18 -14.01
C LYS A 174 -21.69 -12.19 -13.01
N VAL A 175 -20.80 -11.33 -13.46
CA VAL A 175 -20.11 -10.36 -12.64
C VAL A 175 -20.39 -8.95 -13.15
N TRP A 176 -20.76 -8.03 -12.28
CA TRP A 176 -20.73 -6.59 -12.52
C TRP A 176 -19.48 -6.01 -11.87
N LEU A 177 -18.71 -5.23 -12.64
CA LEU A 177 -17.59 -4.45 -12.14
C LEU A 177 -18.04 -3.00 -11.97
N GLU A 178 -17.91 -2.46 -10.77
CA GLU A 178 -18.15 -1.05 -10.49
C GLU A 178 -16.85 -0.43 -9.98
N HIS A 179 -16.47 0.76 -10.48
CA HIS A 179 -15.23 1.38 -10.05
C HIS A 179 -15.32 2.91 -10.00
N GLU A 180 -14.50 3.53 -9.16
CA GLU A 180 -14.30 4.97 -9.22
C GLU A 180 -13.51 5.36 -10.49
N ASP A 181 -13.71 6.57 -10.98
CA ASP A 181 -13.32 6.98 -12.35
C ASP A 181 -11.87 7.47 -12.50
N SER A 182 -11.06 7.46 -11.43
CA SER A 182 -9.65 7.83 -11.54
C SER A 182 -8.79 6.72 -12.17
N ILE A 183 -7.51 7.00 -12.40
CA ILE A 183 -6.55 6.01 -12.92
C ILE A 183 -6.44 4.77 -12.03
N TYR A 184 -6.73 4.86 -10.73
CA TYR A 184 -6.75 3.74 -9.79
C TYR A 184 -7.86 2.75 -10.15
N GLY A 185 -9.11 3.18 -10.08
CA GLY A 185 -10.27 2.31 -10.33
C GLY A 185 -10.30 1.80 -11.77
N THR A 186 -10.05 2.69 -12.73
CA THR A 186 -10.06 2.36 -14.16
C THR A 186 -9.04 1.27 -14.51
N SER A 187 -7.78 1.38 -14.05
CA SER A 187 -6.73 0.42 -14.39
C SER A 187 -7.01 -0.98 -13.80
N ILE A 188 -7.55 -1.03 -12.59
CA ILE A 188 -7.94 -2.29 -11.95
C ILE A 188 -9.12 -2.93 -12.68
N ALA A 189 -10.20 -2.17 -12.93
CA ALA A 189 -11.41 -2.69 -13.56
C ALA A 189 -11.14 -3.24 -14.96
N GLN A 190 -10.32 -2.55 -15.77
CA GLN A 190 -9.91 -3.03 -17.10
C GLN A 190 -9.16 -4.36 -17.02
N THR A 191 -8.23 -4.49 -16.06
CA THR A 191 -7.45 -5.71 -15.86
C THR A 191 -8.32 -6.83 -15.30
N GLN A 192 -9.22 -6.53 -14.34
CA GLN A 192 -10.20 -7.50 -13.83
C GLN A 192 -11.10 -8.04 -14.95
N LYS A 193 -11.65 -7.15 -15.77
CA LYS A 193 -12.49 -7.56 -16.91
C LYS A 193 -11.76 -8.56 -17.80
N ARG A 194 -10.57 -8.18 -18.28
CA ARG A 194 -9.75 -9.03 -19.15
C ARG A 194 -9.43 -10.38 -18.52
N LEU A 195 -9.03 -10.41 -17.25
CA LEU A 195 -8.66 -11.66 -16.57
C LEU A 195 -9.89 -12.54 -16.29
N LEU A 196 -10.99 -11.98 -15.77
CA LEU A 196 -12.22 -12.72 -15.49
C LEU A 196 -12.78 -13.35 -16.77
N GLU A 197 -12.84 -12.59 -17.86
CA GLU A 197 -13.30 -13.11 -19.17
C GLU A 197 -12.38 -14.22 -19.71
N ALA A 198 -11.06 -14.11 -19.51
CA ALA A 198 -10.12 -15.16 -19.90
C ALA A 198 -10.35 -16.48 -19.13
N PHE A 199 -10.90 -16.43 -17.92
CA PHE A 199 -11.31 -17.61 -17.13
C PHE A 199 -12.77 -18.02 -17.39
N GLY A 200 -13.44 -17.40 -18.35
CA GLY A 200 -14.82 -17.74 -18.77
C GLY A 200 -15.92 -17.14 -17.91
N VAL A 201 -15.60 -16.20 -17.02
CA VAL A 201 -16.60 -15.43 -16.27
C VAL A 201 -17.32 -14.46 -17.21
N LYS A 202 -18.63 -14.32 -17.07
CA LYS A 202 -19.44 -13.36 -17.84
C LYS A 202 -19.43 -12.01 -17.14
N VAL A 203 -18.59 -11.07 -17.60
CA VAL A 203 -18.70 -9.69 -17.15
C VAL A 203 -19.90 -9.05 -17.83
N VAL A 204 -21.02 -8.93 -17.09
CA VAL A 204 -22.32 -8.46 -17.62
C VAL A 204 -22.42 -6.94 -17.69
N GLY A 205 -21.47 -6.25 -17.12
CA GLY A 205 -21.34 -4.79 -17.22
C GLY A 205 -20.14 -4.27 -16.44
N VAL A 206 -19.70 -3.07 -16.82
CA VAL A 206 -18.71 -2.27 -16.14
C VAL A 206 -19.29 -0.87 -15.96
N GLY A 207 -19.43 -0.42 -14.73
CA GLY A 207 -19.85 0.92 -14.37
C GLY A 207 -18.71 1.74 -13.80
N ALA A 208 -18.76 3.05 -14.02
CA ALA A 208 -17.85 4.00 -13.42
C ALA A 208 -18.64 5.11 -12.73
N HIS A 209 -18.10 5.60 -11.62
CA HIS A 209 -18.67 6.71 -10.87
C HIS A 209 -17.56 7.59 -10.30
N SER A 210 -17.87 8.83 -10.00
CA SER A 210 -16.92 9.71 -9.30
C SER A 210 -16.84 9.34 -7.81
N ALA A 211 -15.62 9.25 -7.27
CA ALA A 211 -15.41 9.09 -5.83
C ALA A 211 -15.99 10.24 -4.99
N ARG A 212 -16.41 11.33 -5.62
CA ARG A 212 -17.08 12.48 -4.97
C ARG A 212 -18.58 12.48 -5.15
N SER A 213 -19.16 11.45 -5.76
CA SER A 213 -20.63 11.33 -5.92
C SER A 213 -21.31 11.31 -4.56
N ILE A 214 -22.44 12.01 -4.49
CA ILE A 214 -23.31 12.04 -3.31
C ILE A 214 -24.55 11.16 -3.51
N ASP A 215 -24.79 10.69 -4.73
CA ASP A 215 -25.85 9.77 -5.12
C ASP A 215 -25.35 8.77 -6.15
N LEU A 216 -25.63 7.49 -5.93
CA LEU A 216 -25.25 6.37 -6.80
C LEU A 216 -26.48 5.53 -7.19
N THR A 217 -27.68 6.09 -7.08
CA THR A 217 -28.94 5.37 -7.35
C THR A 217 -28.97 4.82 -8.77
N ASP A 218 -28.70 5.63 -9.78
CA ASP A 218 -28.68 5.17 -11.18
C ASP A 218 -27.60 4.11 -11.46
N THR A 219 -26.44 4.25 -10.81
CA THR A 219 -25.35 3.28 -10.87
C THR A 219 -25.80 1.92 -10.33
N VAL A 220 -26.43 1.90 -9.18
CA VAL A 220 -26.96 0.68 -8.55
C VAL A 220 -28.08 0.08 -9.36
N LEU A 221 -28.98 0.89 -9.91
CA LEU A 221 -30.11 0.39 -10.74
C LEU A 221 -29.62 -0.27 -12.03
N ARG A 222 -28.59 0.28 -12.70
CA ARG A 222 -27.96 -0.37 -13.87
C ARG A 222 -27.35 -1.72 -13.49
N ALA A 223 -26.59 -1.79 -12.39
CA ALA A 223 -26.02 -3.03 -11.91
C ALA A 223 -27.10 -4.08 -11.54
N LYS A 224 -28.15 -3.64 -10.86
CA LYS A 224 -29.30 -4.50 -10.51
C LYS A 224 -30.02 -5.05 -11.74
N GLN A 225 -30.25 -4.22 -12.77
CA GLN A 225 -30.89 -4.63 -14.00
C GLN A 225 -30.09 -5.71 -14.76
N ALA A 226 -28.75 -5.65 -14.71
CA ALA A 226 -27.87 -6.65 -15.29
C ALA A 226 -27.91 -8.00 -14.54
N ASN A 227 -28.53 -8.04 -13.37
CA ASN A 227 -28.74 -9.22 -12.53
C ASN A 227 -27.46 -10.08 -12.38
N PRO A 228 -26.36 -9.53 -11.86
CA PRO A 228 -25.13 -10.27 -11.62
C PRO A 228 -25.26 -11.19 -10.41
N ASP A 229 -24.46 -12.27 -10.40
CA ASP A 229 -24.26 -13.11 -9.23
C ASP A 229 -23.32 -12.44 -8.23
N VAL A 230 -22.34 -11.69 -8.72
CA VAL A 230 -21.31 -11.04 -7.94
C VAL A 230 -21.21 -9.56 -8.33
N LEU A 231 -21.24 -8.68 -7.34
CA LEU A 231 -20.84 -7.29 -7.49
C LEU A 231 -19.40 -7.13 -7.00
N ILE A 232 -18.52 -6.70 -7.89
CA ILE A 232 -17.15 -6.33 -7.54
C ILE A 232 -17.03 -4.81 -7.60
N GLN A 233 -16.56 -4.22 -6.51
CA GLN A 233 -16.46 -2.77 -6.38
C GLN A 233 -15.01 -2.36 -6.10
N THR A 234 -14.49 -1.41 -6.88
CA THR A 234 -13.19 -0.76 -6.66
C THR A 234 -13.41 0.72 -6.39
N GLY A 235 -13.00 1.21 -5.23
CA GLY A 235 -13.23 2.61 -4.87
C GLY A 235 -12.50 3.01 -3.60
N TYR A 236 -12.97 4.09 -2.99
CA TYR A 236 -12.51 4.58 -1.70
C TYR A 236 -13.61 4.38 -0.63
N VAL A 237 -13.36 4.81 0.61
CA VAL A 237 -14.32 4.58 1.71
C VAL A 237 -15.66 5.27 1.46
N SER A 238 -15.62 6.55 1.05
CA SER A 238 -16.85 7.36 0.93
C SER A 238 -17.80 6.82 -0.13
N ASP A 239 -17.29 6.63 -1.35
CA ASP A 239 -18.08 6.12 -2.49
C ASP A 239 -18.44 4.64 -2.31
N GLY A 240 -17.52 3.84 -1.74
CA GLY A 240 -17.79 2.45 -1.41
C GLY A 240 -18.93 2.27 -0.41
N ASN A 241 -18.91 3.01 0.68
CA ASN A 241 -19.96 3.00 1.66
C ASN A 241 -21.29 3.50 1.08
N LEU A 242 -21.25 4.54 0.23
CA LEU A 242 -22.42 5.07 -0.46
C LEU A 242 -23.02 4.00 -1.40
N LEU A 243 -22.21 3.38 -2.25
CA LEU A 243 -22.66 2.32 -3.18
C LEU A 243 -23.33 1.16 -2.43
N PHE A 244 -22.75 0.80 -1.29
CA PHE A 244 -23.29 -0.29 -0.47
C PHE A 244 -24.64 0.07 0.13
N ARG A 245 -24.78 1.27 0.76
CA ARG A 245 -26.07 1.73 1.31
C ARG A 245 -27.13 1.84 0.24
N THR A 246 -26.79 2.49 -0.89
CA THR A 246 -27.71 2.62 -2.03
C THR A 246 -28.14 1.24 -2.58
N SER A 247 -27.21 0.27 -2.65
CA SER A 247 -27.55 -1.11 -3.05
C SER A 247 -28.61 -1.73 -2.14
N ARG A 248 -28.51 -1.52 -0.83
CA ARG A 248 -29.53 -2.00 0.12
C ARG A 248 -30.85 -1.29 -0.01
N GLU A 249 -30.84 0.03 -0.10
CA GLU A 249 -32.04 0.87 -0.28
C GLU A 249 -32.80 0.49 -1.54
N GLN A 250 -32.09 0.20 -2.63
CA GLN A 250 -32.67 -0.25 -3.88
C GLN A 250 -33.01 -1.76 -3.90
N GLY A 251 -32.80 -2.48 -2.79
CA GLY A 251 -33.05 -3.92 -2.72
C GLY A 251 -32.18 -4.73 -3.69
N PHE A 252 -30.98 -4.25 -4.01
CA PHE A 252 -30.02 -5.00 -4.83
C PHE A 252 -29.18 -5.93 -3.94
N LYS A 253 -29.38 -7.24 -4.10
CA LYS A 253 -28.77 -8.28 -3.28
C LYS A 253 -28.10 -9.35 -4.16
N PRO A 254 -26.91 -9.08 -4.75
CA PRO A 254 -26.15 -10.11 -5.42
C PRO A 254 -25.76 -11.23 -4.45
N ALA A 255 -25.51 -12.45 -4.96
CA ALA A 255 -25.14 -13.59 -4.13
C ALA A 255 -23.81 -13.37 -3.38
N ALA A 256 -22.91 -12.56 -3.91
CA ALA A 256 -21.68 -12.12 -3.25
C ALA A 256 -21.35 -10.66 -3.57
N MET A 257 -20.71 -9.99 -2.64
CA MET A 257 -20.03 -8.71 -2.84
C MET A 257 -18.55 -8.84 -2.52
N LEU A 258 -17.72 -8.32 -3.43
CA LEU A 258 -16.27 -8.27 -3.29
C LEU A 258 -15.81 -6.83 -3.46
N TRP A 259 -15.13 -6.31 -2.46
CA TRP A 259 -14.59 -4.95 -2.48
C TRP A 259 -13.08 -4.99 -2.71
N ILE A 260 -12.57 -3.99 -3.38
CA ILE A 260 -11.16 -3.92 -3.79
C ILE A 260 -10.54 -2.65 -3.23
N GLY A 261 -9.57 -2.82 -2.31
CA GLY A 261 -8.81 -1.71 -1.72
C GLY A 261 -9.63 -0.73 -0.88
N THR A 262 -10.85 -1.09 -0.51
CA THR A 262 -11.79 -0.30 0.30
C THR A 262 -12.68 -1.22 1.13
N GLY A 263 -13.41 -0.66 2.09
CA GLY A 263 -14.40 -1.41 2.87
C GLY A 263 -13.83 -2.19 4.06
N ASP A 264 -12.55 -2.03 4.36
CA ASP A 264 -11.85 -2.69 5.47
C ASP A 264 -11.56 -1.73 6.65
N THR A 265 -12.39 -0.69 6.82
CA THR A 265 -12.14 0.38 7.79
C THR A 265 -13.16 0.39 8.93
N PRO A 266 -12.82 0.94 10.11
CA PRO A 266 -13.78 1.23 11.17
C PRO A 266 -14.89 2.15 10.69
N GLU A 267 -14.61 3.16 9.85
CA GLU A 267 -15.61 4.05 9.27
C GLU A 267 -16.64 3.27 8.43
N THR A 268 -16.22 2.24 7.69
CA THR A 268 -17.14 1.36 6.97
C THR A 268 -18.06 0.62 7.95
N LEU A 269 -17.49 0.08 9.04
CA LEU A 269 -18.26 -0.60 10.07
C LEU A 269 -19.31 0.32 10.72
N GLU A 270 -18.92 1.55 11.04
CA GLU A 270 -19.82 2.57 11.61
C GLU A 270 -20.91 3.00 10.62
N SER A 271 -20.53 3.24 9.36
CA SER A 271 -21.44 3.75 8.31
C SER A 271 -22.45 2.71 7.83
N VAL A 272 -22.07 1.44 7.78
CA VAL A 272 -22.84 0.35 7.16
C VAL A 272 -23.48 -0.57 8.21
N GLY A 273 -22.82 -0.77 9.33
CA GLY A 273 -23.24 -1.63 10.42
C GLY A 273 -22.84 -3.10 10.24
N ALA A 274 -22.43 -3.72 11.34
CA ALA A 274 -21.95 -5.10 11.37
C ALA A 274 -22.90 -6.15 10.72
N PRO A 275 -24.24 -6.12 10.99
CA PRO A 275 -25.15 -7.10 10.39
C PRO A 275 -25.21 -7.03 8.87
N SER A 276 -24.97 -5.82 8.30
CA SER A 276 -25.04 -5.61 6.87
C SER A 276 -23.76 -5.99 6.15
N LEU A 277 -22.63 -5.88 6.83
CA LEU A 277 -21.32 -6.24 6.31
C LEU A 277 -21.07 -7.75 6.40
N ASP A 278 -21.80 -8.49 7.24
CA ASP A 278 -21.53 -9.91 7.47
C ASP A 278 -21.52 -10.69 6.15
N GLY A 279 -20.43 -11.41 5.89
CA GLY A 279 -20.22 -12.15 4.64
C GLY A 279 -19.55 -11.37 3.51
N VAL A 280 -19.44 -10.03 3.58
CA VAL A 280 -18.76 -9.23 2.55
C VAL A 280 -17.27 -9.55 2.53
N LEU A 281 -16.74 -9.77 1.32
CA LEU A 281 -15.32 -10.00 1.07
C LEU A 281 -14.61 -8.71 0.67
N VAL A 282 -13.37 -8.56 1.10
CA VAL A 282 -12.51 -7.44 0.72
C VAL A 282 -11.14 -7.96 0.31
N ILE A 283 -10.64 -7.57 -0.86
CA ILE A 283 -9.23 -7.74 -1.21
C ILE A 283 -8.50 -6.47 -0.79
N THR A 284 -7.50 -6.64 0.07
CA THR A 284 -6.72 -5.54 0.63
C THR A 284 -5.24 -5.93 0.76
N TYR A 285 -4.41 -5.01 1.24
CA TYR A 285 -3.04 -5.34 1.63
C TYR A 285 -3.04 -6.34 2.80
N PRO A 286 -1.96 -7.13 2.99
CA PRO A 286 -1.87 -8.04 4.13
C PRO A 286 -2.06 -7.31 5.45
N ARG A 287 -2.85 -7.92 6.33
CA ARG A 287 -3.24 -7.39 7.63
C ARG A 287 -2.33 -7.88 8.75
N ASN A 288 -2.49 -7.28 9.93
CA ASN A 288 -1.75 -7.67 11.13
C ASN A 288 -2.20 -9.02 11.73
N ASP A 289 -3.29 -9.63 11.23
CA ASP A 289 -3.81 -10.92 11.66
C ASP A 289 -3.27 -12.11 10.84
N VAL A 290 -2.39 -11.88 9.87
CA VAL A 290 -1.69 -12.95 9.16
C VAL A 290 -0.80 -13.75 10.10
N VAL A 291 -0.65 -15.06 9.82
CA VAL A 291 0.20 -15.91 10.64
C VAL A 291 1.68 -15.55 10.49
N GLU A 292 2.46 -15.78 11.53
CA GLU A 292 3.89 -15.43 11.59
C GLU A 292 4.73 -16.18 10.51
N THR A 293 4.29 -17.37 10.11
CA THR A 293 4.93 -18.12 9.01
C THR A 293 4.72 -17.50 7.65
N PHE A 294 3.64 -16.72 7.47
CA PHE A 294 3.40 -15.95 6.26
C PHE A 294 4.11 -14.60 6.29
N GLY A 295 4.01 -13.88 7.42
CA GLY A 295 4.57 -12.55 7.61
C GLY A 295 5.50 -12.46 8.83
N PRO A 296 6.76 -12.93 8.72
CA PRO A 296 7.70 -12.92 9.84
C PRO A 296 7.94 -11.52 10.40
N GLY A 297 7.72 -11.37 11.70
CA GLY A 297 7.86 -10.08 12.37
C GLY A 297 6.60 -9.19 12.38
N ALA A 298 5.47 -9.63 11.80
CA ALA A 298 4.20 -8.88 11.84
C ALA A 298 3.76 -8.60 13.29
N LYS A 299 3.87 -9.60 14.17
CA LYS A 299 3.55 -9.47 15.60
C LYS A 299 4.49 -8.49 16.32
N ALA A 300 5.77 -8.54 16.00
CA ALA A 300 6.76 -7.60 16.58
C ALA A 300 6.46 -6.16 16.17
N LEU A 301 6.12 -5.94 14.89
CA LEU A 301 5.69 -4.62 14.40
C LEU A 301 4.42 -4.14 15.10
N LEU A 302 3.40 -4.99 15.25
CA LEU A 302 2.18 -4.64 15.96
C LEU A 302 2.46 -4.21 17.41
N ASN A 303 3.35 -4.92 18.10
CA ASN A 303 3.76 -4.55 19.45
C ASN A 303 4.51 -3.20 19.47
N ALA A 304 5.40 -2.95 18.53
CA ALA A 304 6.10 -1.66 18.40
C ALA A 304 5.12 -0.51 18.11
N TYR A 305 4.13 -0.75 17.25
CA TYR A 305 3.08 0.22 16.97
C TYR A 305 2.28 0.57 18.23
N ARG A 306 1.80 -0.44 18.98
CA ARG A 306 1.08 -0.25 20.24
C ARG A 306 1.93 0.48 21.29
N ALA A 307 3.21 0.15 21.37
CA ALA A 307 4.12 0.81 22.30
C ALA A 307 4.28 2.31 22.00
N LYS A 308 4.34 2.68 20.71
CA LYS A 308 4.52 4.07 20.28
C LYS A 308 3.21 4.86 20.27
N TYR A 309 2.14 4.32 19.66
CA TYR A 309 0.92 5.07 19.39
C TYR A 309 -0.23 4.80 20.36
N LYS A 310 -0.08 3.83 21.28
CA LYS A 310 -1.06 3.45 22.32
C LYS A 310 -2.42 2.97 21.79
N THR A 311 -2.45 2.52 20.55
CA THR A 311 -3.62 1.97 19.85
C THR A 311 -3.19 0.87 18.89
N ASP A 312 -4.11 0.15 18.32
CA ASP A 312 -3.87 -0.75 17.19
C ASP A 312 -3.82 0.01 15.86
N PRO A 313 -3.08 -0.51 14.86
CA PRO A 313 -3.19 0.03 13.51
C PRO A 313 -4.63 -0.06 13.02
N ILE A 314 -5.15 1.03 12.52
CA ILE A 314 -6.53 1.12 12.04
C ILE A 314 -6.63 0.56 10.61
N GLN A 315 -5.51 0.60 9.86
CA GLN A 315 -5.46 0.30 8.45
C GLN A 315 -4.29 -0.62 8.08
N THR A 316 -4.43 -1.34 6.97
CA THR A 316 -3.39 -2.23 6.41
C THR A 316 -2.19 -1.49 5.83
N GLN A 317 -2.34 -0.19 5.56
CA GLN A 317 -1.30 0.67 4.99
C GLN A 317 -0.06 0.78 5.87
N THR A 318 -0.22 0.74 7.18
CA THR A 318 0.90 0.79 8.14
C THR A 318 1.92 -0.31 7.88
N LEU A 319 1.46 -1.56 7.77
CA LEU A 319 2.34 -2.73 7.58
C LEU A 319 3.01 -2.69 6.20
N THR A 320 2.26 -2.33 5.16
CA THR A 320 2.78 -2.24 3.80
C THR A 320 3.80 -1.11 3.64
N ALA A 321 3.53 0.05 4.23
CA ALA A 321 4.42 1.20 4.24
C ALA A 321 5.72 0.89 5.01
N TYR A 322 5.62 0.26 6.17
CA TYR A 322 6.78 -0.19 6.95
C TYR A 322 7.70 -1.11 6.14
N VAL A 323 7.14 -2.14 5.51
CA VAL A 323 7.91 -3.07 4.66
C VAL A 323 8.51 -2.35 3.44
N GLY A 324 7.75 -1.44 2.82
CA GLY A 324 8.26 -0.63 1.71
C GLY A 324 9.50 0.17 2.08
N MET A 325 9.56 0.72 3.31
CA MET A 325 10.75 1.41 3.83
C MET A 325 11.91 0.45 4.11
N GLN A 326 11.64 -0.74 4.64
CA GLN A 326 12.70 -1.75 4.85
C GLN A 326 13.36 -2.12 3.51
N ILE A 327 12.56 -2.32 2.45
CA ILE A 327 13.07 -2.62 1.11
C ILE A 327 13.90 -1.45 0.56
N LEU A 328 13.45 -0.19 0.78
CA LEU A 328 14.22 1.01 0.41
C LEU A 328 15.58 1.04 1.11
N PHE A 329 15.59 0.82 2.43
CA PHE A 329 16.83 0.85 3.20
C PHE A 329 17.80 -0.26 2.76
N ASP A 330 17.29 -1.45 2.45
CA ASP A 330 18.09 -2.54 1.90
C ASP A 330 18.69 -2.13 0.53
N ALA A 331 17.89 -1.55 -0.36
CA ALA A 331 18.36 -1.07 -1.66
C ALA A 331 19.44 0.00 -1.53
N ILE A 332 19.27 0.98 -0.63
CA ILE A 332 20.28 2.03 -0.36
C ILE A 332 21.56 1.43 0.22
N LYS A 333 21.48 0.46 1.15
CA LYS A 333 22.65 -0.22 1.71
C LYS A 333 23.42 -1.00 0.63
N ILE A 334 22.71 -1.72 -0.24
CA ILE A 334 23.32 -2.45 -1.37
C ILE A 334 23.96 -1.47 -2.35
N ALA A 335 23.33 -0.33 -2.63
CA ALA A 335 23.86 0.69 -3.51
C ALA A 335 25.08 1.44 -2.95
N GLY A 336 25.20 1.49 -1.61
CA GLY A 336 26.19 2.33 -0.90
C GLY A 336 26.02 3.83 -1.20
N SER A 337 24.82 4.27 -1.65
CA SER A 337 24.58 5.60 -2.20
C SER A 337 23.09 5.97 -2.14
N LEU A 338 22.80 7.28 -2.23
CA LEU A 338 21.45 7.81 -2.46
C LEU A 338 21.19 8.19 -3.94
N ASP A 339 22.18 7.98 -4.79
CA ASP A 339 22.06 8.23 -6.22
C ASP A 339 20.97 7.37 -6.85
N VAL A 340 20.10 7.98 -7.66
CA VAL A 340 18.90 7.34 -8.22
C VAL A 340 19.25 6.09 -9.03
N GLU A 341 20.26 6.20 -9.92
CA GLU A 341 20.63 5.09 -10.81
C GLU A 341 21.25 3.93 -10.00
N LYS A 342 22.10 4.24 -9.00
CA LYS A 342 22.73 3.24 -8.14
C LYS A 342 21.70 2.52 -7.28
N VAL A 343 20.72 3.24 -6.69
CA VAL A 343 19.67 2.63 -5.87
C VAL A 343 18.76 1.77 -6.74
N ARG A 344 18.39 2.22 -7.94
CA ARG A 344 17.62 1.41 -8.88
C ARG A 344 18.39 0.17 -9.37
N ALA A 345 19.67 0.32 -9.68
CA ALA A 345 20.51 -0.83 -10.06
C ALA A 345 20.66 -1.85 -8.91
N ALA A 346 20.69 -1.39 -7.67
CA ALA A 346 20.67 -2.24 -6.49
C ALA A 346 19.30 -2.94 -6.34
N ALA A 347 18.21 -2.19 -6.46
CA ALA A 347 16.84 -2.74 -6.41
C ALA A 347 16.62 -3.83 -7.47
N ALA A 348 17.08 -3.61 -8.71
CA ALA A 348 16.96 -4.59 -9.79
C ALA A 348 17.68 -5.94 -9.50
N LYS A 349 18.64 -5.96 -8.59
CA LYS A 349 19.36 -7.17 -8.17
C LYS A 349 18.74 -7.86 -6.96
N MET A 350 17.75 -7.24 -6.31
CA MET A 350 17.10 -7.84 -5.14
C MET A 350 16.24 -9.02 -5.57
N ASP A 351 16.43 -10.15 -4.91
CA ASP A 351 15.67 -11.38 -5.11
C ASP A 351 15.49 -12.11 -3.78
N LYS A 352 14.44 -11.74 -3.03
CA LYS A 352 14.06 -12.42 -1.79
C LYS A 352 12.69 -13.09 -1.97
N PRO A 353 12.49 -14.34 -1.52
CA PRO A 353 11.24 -15.07 -1.70
C PRO A 353 10.07 -14.43 -0.94
N HIS A 354 8.84 -14.84 -1.28
CA HIS A 354 7.67 -14.56 -0.44
C HIS A 354 7.91 -15.02 0.99
N GLY A 355 7.34 -14.31 1.97
CA GLY A 355 7.57 -14.57 3.39
C GLY A 355 8.88 -13.98 3.94
N SER A 356 9.59 -13.15 3.18
CA SER A 356 10.82 -12.49 3.67
C SER A 356 10.55 -11.26 4.54
N TYR A 357 9.35 -10.69 4.48
CA TYR A 357 8.97 -9.47 5.20
C TYR A 357 7.68 -9.65 6.00
N ALA A 358 7.45 -8.77 6.95
CA ALA A 358 6.37 -8.83 7.93
C ALA A 358 4.94 -8.87 7.33
N ASN A 359 4.76 -8.45 6.10
CA ASN A 359 3.50 -8.54 5.36
C ASN A 359 3.42 -9.74 4.39
N GLY A 360 4.35 -10.68 4.48
CA GLY A 360 4.42 -11.83 3.60
C GLY A 360 5.07 -11.55 2.24
N TYR A 361 5.49 -10.33 1.97
CA TYR A 361 6.15 -10.01 0.71
C TYR A 361 7.51 -10.68 0.60
N GLY A 362 7.87 -10.94 -0.64
CA GLY A 362 9.25 -11.00 -1.08
C GLY A 362 9.63 -9.69 -1.78
N VAL A 363 10.78 -9.68 -2.44
CA VAL A 363 11.17 -8.60 -3.33
C VAL A 363 11.85 -9.15 -4.56
N LYS A 364 11.32 -8.76 -5.70
CA LYS A 364 11.91 -8.92 -7.03
C LYS A 364 11.27 -7.89 -7.94
N PHE A 365 12.09 -7.02 -8.50
CA PHE A 365 11.59 -6.00 -9.41
C PHE A 365 11.63 -6.50 -10.85
N ASP A 366 10.56 -6.21 -11.59
CA ASP A 366 10.54 -6.40 -13.04
C ASP A 366 11.29 -5.26 -13.77
N LYS A 367 11.25 -5.29 -15.11
CA LYS A 367 11.90 -4.27 -15.95
C LYS A 367 11.36 -2.86 -15.73
N ASN A 368 10.13 -2.72 -15.22
CA ASN A 368 9.47 -1.45 -14.95
C ASN A 368 9.59 -1.02 -13.47
N PHE A 369 10.41 -1.72 -12.69
CA PHE A 369 10.60 -1.50 -11.25
C PHE A 369 9.33 -1.68 -10.40
N GLN A 370 8.44 -2.57 -10.83
CA GLN A 370 7.38 -3.11 -10.02
C GLN A 370 7.87 -4.31 -9.20
N ASN A 371 7.66 -4.32 -7.89
CA ASN A 371 7.86 -5.52 -7.09
C ASN A 371 6.82 -6.58 -7.45
N ILE A 372 7.22 -7.61 -8.16
CA ILE A 372 6.34 -8.72 -8.58
C ILE A 372 6.10 -9.76 -7.47
N ARG A 373 6.71 -9.60 -6.30
CA ARG A 373 6.48 -10.42 -5.10
C ARG A 373 5.73 -9.69 -4.00
N ALA A 374 5.12 -8.57 -4.32
CA ALA A 374 4.09 -7.95 -3.50
C ALA A 374 2.75 -8.68 -3.70
N GLY A 375 1.99 -8.86 -2.64
CA GLY A 375 0.74 -9.60 -2.67
C GLY A 375 -0.40 -8.88 -1.94
N THR A 376 -1.56 -9.52 -1.94
CA THR A 376 -2.76 -9.07 -1.24
C THR A 376 -3.29 -10.20 -0.36
N THR A 377 -4.23 -9.87 0.53
CA THR A 377 -5.06 -10.86 1.22
C THR A 377 -6.53 -10.58 0.94
N THR A 378 -7.33 -11.64 0.94
CA THR A 378 -8.79 -11.50 1.01
C THR A 378 -9.23 -11.67 2.44
N VAL A 379 -9.99 -10.70 2.92
CA VAL A 379 -10.60 -10.72 4.24
C VAL A 379 -12.11 -10.77 4.12
N GLN A 380 -12.77 -11.25 5.17
CA GLN A 380 -14.22 -11.29 5.25
C GLN A 380 -14.69 -10.56 6.51
N TRP A 381 -15.75 -9.76 6.39
CA TRP A 381 -16.48 -9.28 7.54
C TRP A 381 -17.24 -10.42 8.20
N GLN A 382 -16.97 -10.67 9.47
CA GLN A 382 -17.58 -11.71 10.30
C GLN A 382 -17.97 -11.12 11.67
N SER A 383 -19.25 -10.90 11.89
CA SER A 383 -19.80 -10.34 13.15
C SER A 383 -19.08 -9.05 13.58
N GLY A 384 -18.87 -8.11 12.64
CA GLY A 384 -18.23 -6.81 12.88
C GLY A 384 -16.69 -6.85 12.98
N LYS A 385 -16.07 -7.98 12.65
CA LYS A 385 -14.61 -8.12 12.61
C LYS A 385 -14.17 -8.54 11.21
N LEU A 386 -13.03 -8.03 10.79
CA LEU A 386 -12.35 -8.50 9.59
C LEU A 386 -11.47 -9.71 9.93
N VAL A 387 -11.60 -10.76 9.15
CA VAL A 387 -10.84 -12.01 9.30
C VAL A 387 -10.17 -12.33 7.96
N THR A 388 -8.86 -12.55 7.97
CA THR A 388 -8.14 -13.03 6.79
C THR A 388 -8.58 -14.44 6.44
N VAL A 389 -9.07 -14.66 5.21
CA VAL A 389 -9.61 -15.93 4.72
C VAL A 389 -8.86 -16.48 3.51
N PHE A 390 -7.99 -15.67 2.87
CA PHE A 390 -7.19 -16.09 1.72
C PHE A 390 -5.94 -15.18 1.54
N PRO A 391 -4.79 -15.65 1.03
CA PRO A 391 -4.53 -17.05 0.67
C PRO A 391 -4.43 -17.95 1.91
N LYS A 392 -4.54 -19.24 1.71
CA LYS A 392 -4.59 -20.24 2.82
C LYS A 392 -3.38 -20.13 3.76
N GLU A 393 -2.22 -19.82 3.22
CA GLU A 393 -0.95 -19.67 3.95
C GLU A 393 -0.94 -18.47 4.91
N ALA A 394 -1.80 -17.46 4.66
CA ALA A 394 -1.93 -16.27 5.50
C ALA A 394 -2.96 -16.44 6.63
N VAL A 395 -3.81 -17.46 6.54
CA VAL A 395 -5.00 -17.63 7.39
C VAL A 395 -4.60 -18.10 8.78
N SER A 396 -5.09 -17.41 9.80
CA SER A 396 -4.91 -17.81 11.21
C SER A 396 -5.62 -19.12 11.53
N THR A 397 -5.03 -19.91 12.45
CA THR A 397 -5.62 -21.19 12.88
C THR A 397 -7.06 -21.02 13.37
N GLY A 398 -7.98 -21.79 12.79
CA GLY A 398 -9.41 -21.73 13.11
C GLY A 398 -10.22 -20.67 12.37
N ALA A 399 -9.58 -19.77 11.62
CA ALA A 399 -10.29 -18.84 10.75
C ALA A 399 -10.79 -19.56 9.50
N THR A 400 -12.05 -19.36 9.16
CA THR A 400 -12.70 -19.99 7.99
C THR A 400 -13.61 -19.01 7.29
N LEU A 401 -13.82 -19.22 6.00
CA LEU A 401 -14.84 -18.50 5.24
C LEU A 401 -16.22 -18.81 5.84
N LYS A 402 -16.99 -17.77 6.13
CA LYS A 402 -18.40 -17.86 6.53
C LYS A 402 -19.31 -17.69 5.32
N SER A 403 -20.61 -17.89 5.51
CA SER A 403 -21.62 -17.69 4.47
C SER A 403 -21.46 -16.31 3.81
N LEU A 404 -21.57 -16.27 2.49
CA LEU A 404 -21.65 -15.02 1.71
C LEU A 404 -23.09 -14.50 1.64
N ALA A 405 -24.08 -15.31 2.04
CA ALA A 405 -25.48 -14.92 2.02
C ALA A 405 -25.75 -13.80 3.01
N ARG A 406 -26.31 -12.72 2.51
CA ARG A 406 -26.69 -11.55 3.30
C ARG A 406 -28.10 -11.73 3.85
N LYS A 407 -28.27 -11.41 5.11
CA LYS A 407 -29.58 -11.35 5.77
C LYS A 407 -30.39 -10.14 5.34
#